data_0a4eec91bb24a455a1b0af6338796ce2
#
_entry.id   0a4eec91bb24a455a1b0af6338796ce2
#
_cell.length_a   1.000
_cell.length_b   1.000
_cell.length_c   1.000
_cell.angle_alpha   90.00
_cell.angle_beta   90.00
_cell.angle_gamma   90.00
#
_symmetry.space_group_name_H-M   'P 1'
#
loop_
_entity.id
_entity.type
_entity.pdbx_description
1 polymer ?
#
loop_
_entity_poly.entity_id
_entity_poly.type
_entity_poly.pdbx_seq_one_letter_code
_entity_poly.pdbx_strand_id
1 'polypeptide(L)'
;PNDGSKESRAIKLLADNGLITLAETDDLYNLTSIAENPHNFEITELDAANLPRSLDDVDAAVINGNYALEANLNPEKDALAAELADSDESYKYINYLVVKEGNEESTKTKALIAALQNDDVKKYIEEKYSGSVIPAF
;
A
#
# COMPACT_ATOMS: atom_id res chain seq x y z
N PRO A 1 -1.47 -4.88 -9.55
CA PRO A 1 -0.14 -5.51 -9.57
C PRO A 1 -0.23 -7.02 -9.51
N ASN A 2 0.79 -7.73 -10.07
CA ASN A 2 0.90 -9.20 -10.12
C ASN A 2 1.77 -9.82 -9.00
N ASP A 3 2.21 -9.03 -8.05
CA ASP A 3 2.91 -9.49 -6.85
C ASP A 3 1.88 -9.84 -5.77
N GLY A 4 1.92 -11.07 -5.24
CA GLY A 4 0.86 -11.61 -4.40
C GLY A 4 0.42 -10.73 -3.23
N SER A 5 1.34 -10.08 -2.52
CA SER A 5 0.96 -9.19 -1.41
C SER A 5 0.37 -7.87 -1.91
N LYS A 6 0.88 -7.32 -3.01
CA LYS A 6 0.37 -6.10 -3.63
C LYS A 6 -0.95 -6.37 -4.36
N GLU A 7 -1.07 -7.52 -5.04
CA GLU A 7 -2.31 -8.01 -5.65
C GLU A 7 -3.43 -8.12 -4.62
N SER A 8 -3.16 -8.80 -3.51
CA SER A 8 -4.13 -8.98 -2.43
C SER A 8 -4.68 -7.65 -1.91
N ARG A 9 -3.81 -6.65 -1.69
CA ARG A 9 -4.22 -5.31 -1.30
C ARG A 9 -5.05 -4.61 -2.37
N ALA A 10 -4.65 -4.74 -3.64
CA ALA A 10 -5.37 -4.15 -4.75
C ALA A 10 -6.79 -4.71 -4.89
N ILE A 11 -6.93 -6.03 -4.80
CA ILE A 11 -8.24 -6.71 -4.87
C ILE A 11 -9.11 -6.33 -3.68
N LYS A 12 -8.51 -6.27 -2.47
CA LYS A 12 -9.23 -5.84 -1.28
C LYS A 12 -9.71 -4.38 -1.42
N LEU A 13 -8.90 -3.48 -1.94
CA LEU A 13 -9.30 -2.08 -2.16
C LEU A 13 -10.52 -1.98 -3.08
N LEU A 14 -10.58 -2.78 -4.15
CA LEU A 14 -11.75 -2.84 -5.03
C LEU A 14 -13.00 -3.31 -4.28
N ALA A 15 -12.86 -4.34 -3.43
CA ALA A 15 -13.96 -4.86 -2.64
C ALA A 15 -14.43 -3.87 -1.55
N ASP A 16 -13.51 -3.23 -0.84
CA ASP A 16 -13.82 -2.22 0.19
C ASP A 16 -14.56 -1.02 -0.38
N ASN A 17 -14.40 -0.76 -1.69
CA ASN A 17 -15.13 0.27 -2.42
C ASN A 17 -16.38 -0.26 -3.14
N GLY A 18 -16.80 -1.50 -2.90
CA GLY A 18 -18.03 -2.08 -3.42
C GLY A 18 -18.03 -2.40 -4.91
N LEU A 19 -16.86 -2.46 -5.55
CA LEU A 19 -16.75 -2.75 -6.98
C LEU A 19 -16.84 -4.25 -7.27
N ILE A 20 -16.38 -5.09 -6.35
CA ILE A 20 -16.42 -6.55 -6.38
C ILE A 20 -16.75 -7.08 -4.99
N THR A 21 -17.12 -8.35 -4.88
CA THR A 21 -17.15 -9.06 -3.58
C THR A 21 -16.11 -10.17 -3.55
N LEU A 22 -15.62 -10.50 -2.34
CA LEU A 22 -14.59 -11.50 -2.14
C LEU A 22 -15.17 -12.70 -1.36
N ALA A 23 -14.70 -13.90 -1.71
CA ALA A 23 -14.89 -15.07 -0.88
C ALA A 23 -13.98 -14.99 0.35
N GLU A 24 -14.42 -15.50 1.50
CA GLU A 24 -13.59 -15.60 2.69
C GLU A 24 -12.39 -16.53 2.43
N THR A 25 -11.21 -16.11 2.85
CA THR A 25 -9.98 -16.90 2.77
C THR A 25 -9.04 -16.53 3.90
N ASP A 26 -8.26 -17.52 4.38
CA ASP A 26 -7.16 -17.31 5.31
C ASP A 26 -5.85 -16.93 4.59
N ASP A 27 -5.84 -17.05 3.26
CA ASP A 27 -4.71 -16.72 2.40
C ASP A 27 -4.79 -15.29 1.84
N LEU A 28 -3.78 -14.91 1.06
CA LEU A 28 -3.80 -13.66 0.31
C LEU A 28 -4.88 -13.72 -0.80
N TYR A 29 -5.63 -12.64 -0.94
CA TYR A 29 -6.58 -12.50 -2.04
C TYR A 29 -5.86 -12.41 -3.38
N ASN A 30 -6.47 -13.02 -4.40
CA ASN A 30 -6.05 -12.96 -5.80
C ASN A 30 -7.30 -12.97 -6.71
N LEU A 31 -7.14 -12.96 -8.01
CA LEU A 31 -8.27 -12.94 -8.94
C LEU A 31 -9.28 -14.09 -8.71
N THR A 32 -8.82 -15.26 -8.24
CA THR A 32 -9.73 -16.39 -7.94
C THR A 32 -10.54 -16.22 -6.66
N SER A 33 -10.18 -15.26 -5.84
CA SER A 33 -10.92 -14.92 -4.61
C SER A 33 -12.16 -14.04 -4.89
N ILE A 34 -12.35 -13.57 -6.12
CA ILE A 34 -13.50 -12.74 -6.47
C ILE A 34 -14.73 -13.63 -6.54
N ALA A 35 -15.68 -13.40 -5.64
CA ALA A 35 -16.95 -14.13 -5.60
C ALA A 35 -17.97 -13.55 -6.57
N GLU A 36 -18.05 -12.21 -6.64
CA GLU A 36 -18.97 -11.52 -7.56
C GLU A 36 -18.28 -10.31 -8.18
N ASN A 37 -18.56 -10.12 -9.45
CA ASN A 37 -18.13 -8.96 -10.24
C ASN A 37 -19.36 -8.39 -10.97
N PRO A 38 -20.24 -7.66 -10.25
CA PRO A 38 -21.53 -7.24 -10.76
C PRO A 38 -21.43 -6.25 -11.93
N HIS A 39 -20.30 -5.58 -12.08
CA HIS A 39 -20.05 -4.63 -13.16
C HIS A 39 -19.36 -5.25 -14.36
N ASN A 40 -19.03 -6.55 -14.32
CA ASN A 40 -18.30 -7.28 -15.36
C ASN A 40 -16.96 -6.63 -15.73
N PHE A 41 -16.19 -6.16 -14.74
CA PHE A 41 -14.86 -5.63 -14.96
C PHE A 41 -13.95 -6.70 -15.57
N GLU A 42 -13.19 -6.34 -16.60
CA GLU A 42 -12.06 -7.10 -17.07
C GLU A 42 -10.83 -6.71 -16.23
N ILE A 43 -10.44 -7.59 -15.31
CA ILE A 43 -9.34 -7.31 -14.38
C ILE A 43 -8.08 -7.99 -14.89
N THR A 44 -7.08 -7.19 -15.23
CA THR A 44 -5.79 -7.66 -15.74
C THR A 44 -4.68 -7.33 -14.73
N GLU A 45 -3.80 -8.29 -14.53
CA GLU A 45 -2.61 -8.13 -13.68
C GLU A 45 -1.41 -7.71 -14.50
N LEU A 46 -0.68 -6.71 -13.98
CA LEU A 46 0.57 -6.22 -14.56
C LEU A 46 1.65 -6.12 -13.48
N ASP A 47 2.91 -6.09 -13.91
CA ASP A 47 4.01 -5.68 -13.05
C ASP A 47 3.75 -4.29 -12.48
N ALA A 48 3.93 -4.14 -11.16
CA ALA A 48 3.56 -2.93 -10.43
C ALA A 48 4.23 -1.65 -10.98
N ALA A 49 5.46 -1.75 -11.48
CA ALA A 49 6.18 -0.63 -12.07
C ALA A 49 5.60 -0.16 -13.42
N ASN A 50 4.81 -1.01 -14.08
CA ASN A 50 4.19 -0.68 -15.36
C ASN A 50 2.79 -0.08 -15.23
N LEU A 51 2.13 -0.24 -14.08
CA LEU A 51 0.76 0.21 -13.86
C LEU A 51 0.53 1.71 -14.13
N PRO A 52 1.42 2.64 -13.70
CA PRO A 52 1.20 4.06 -14.01
C PRO A 52 1.16 4.37 -15.50
N ARG A 53 1.91 3.61 -16.30
CA ARG A 53 1.98 3.81 -17.76
C ARG A 53 0.78 3.22 -18.50
N SER A 54 0.04 2.32 -17.87
CA SER A 54 -1.15 1.70 -18.47
C SER A 54 -2.42 2.55 -18.30
N LEU A 55 -2.38 3.65 -17.56
CA LEU A 55 -3.56 4.47 -17.27
C LEU A 55 -4.26 5.02 -18.53
N ASP A 56 -3.51 5.26 -19.60
CA ASP A 56 -4.10 5.72 -20.86
C ASP A 56 -4.83 4.60 -21.64
N ASP A 57 -4.60 3.35 -21.28
CA ASP A 57 -5.12 2.15 -21.95
C ASP A 57 -6.23 1.42 -21.16
N VAL A 58 -6.52 1.87 -19.94
CA VAL A 58 -7.51 1.24 -19.03
C VAL A 58 -8.42 2.28 -18.39
N ASP A 59 -9.60 1.85 -17.93
CA ASP A 59 -10.54 2.74 -17.24
C ASP A 59 -10.08 3.11 -15.83
N ALA A 60 -9.36 2.22 -15.15
CA ALA A 60 -8.78 2.43 -13.82
C ALA A 60 -7.61 1.48 -13.56
N ALA A 61 -6.71 1.85 -12.65
CA ALA A 61 -5.63 0.99 -12.18
C ALA A 61 -5.41 1.15 -10.67
N VAL A 62 -5.15 0.05 -9.97
CA VAL A 62 -4.70 0.11 -8.57
C VAL A 62 -3.18 0.16 -8.54
N ILE A 63 -2.64 1.27 -8.11
CA ILE A 63 -1.20 1.59 -8.16
C ILE A 63 -0.67 1.76 -6.74
N ASN A 64 0.41 1.05 -6.40
CA ASN A 64 1.07 1.23 -5.11
C ASN A 64 1.73 2.61 -5.01
N GLY A 65 1.66 3.22 -3.81
CA GLY A 65 2.02 4.61 -3.58
C GLY A 65 3.41 5.02 -4.06
N ASN A 66 4.43 4.16 -3.92
CA ASN A 66 5.77 4.45 -4.43
C ASN A 66 5.82 4.62 -5.96
N TYR A 67 5.13 3.75 -6.72
CA TYR A 67 5.06 3.86 -8.18
C TYR A 67 4.19 5.03 -8.63
N ALA A 68 3.13 5.34 -7.88
CA ALA A 68 2.33 6.53 -8.13
C ALA A 68 3.18 7.81 -8.01
N LEU A 69 3.97 7.93 -6.94
CA LEU A 69 4.87 9.07 -6.72
C LEU A 69 5.95 9.19 -7.80
N GLU A 70 6.57 8.08 -8.21
CA GLU A 70 7.56 8.06 -9.30
C GLU A 70 6.97 8.54 -10.63
N ALA A 71 5.66 8.34 -10.82
CA ALA A 71 4.91 8.83 -11.98
C ALA A 71 4.31 10.23 -11.78
N ASN A 72 4.65 10.93 -10.70
CA ASN A 72 4.10 12.23 -10.30
C ASN A 72 2.58 12.22 -10.07
N LEU A 73 2.00 11.08 -9.72
CA LEU A 73 0.62 10.96 -9.28
C LEU A 73 0.54 11.19 -7.77
N ASN A 74 -0.40 12.02 -7.36
CA ASN A 74 -0.64 12.32 -5.95
C ASN A 74 -1.90 11.58 -5.47
N PRO A 75 -1.79 10.65 -4.51
CA PRO A 75 -2.95 9.88 -4.04
C PRO A 75 -4.07 10.74 -3.48
N GLU A 76 -3.79 11.89 -2.87
CA GLU A 76 -4.80 12.79 -2.32
C GLU A 76 -5.59 13.58 -3.38
N LYS A 77 -5.01 13.74 -4.59
CA LYS A 77 -5.59 14.57 -5.66
C LYS A 77 -6.05 13.77 -6.85
N ASP A 78 -5.30 12.72 -7.20
CA ASP A 78 -5.47 11.99 -8.46
C ASP A 78 -6.16 10.64 -8.25
N ALA A 79 -6.18 10.10 -7.03
CA ALA A 79 -6.84 8.83 -6.76
C ALA A 79 -8.36 8.99 -6.54
N LEU A 80 -9.14 8.05 -7.07
CA LEU A 80 -10.58 7.92 -6.81
C LEU A 80 -10.85 7.31 -5.43
N ALA A 81 -9.97 6.44 -4.96
CA ALA A 81 -9.98 5.82 -3.65
C ALA A 81 -8.56 5.47 -3.22
N ALA A 82 -8.31 5.42 -1.92
CA ALA A 82 -7.05 4.99 -1.34
C ALA A 82 -7.28 4.10 -0.12
N GLU A 83 -6.33 3.25 0.21
CA GLU A 83 -6.36 2.52 1.48
C GLU A 83 -6.32 3.51 2.64
N LEU A 84 -7.15 3.28 3.64
CA LEU A 84 -7.16 4.09 4.86
C LEU A 84 -5.95 3.71 5.73
N ALA A 85 -5.22 4.74 6.16
CA ALA A 85 -4.03 4.59 6.98
C ALA A 85 -4.29 3.97 8.36
N ASP A 86 -5.46 4.19 8.89
CA ASP A 86 -5.92 3.78 10.22
C ASP A 86 -6.88 2.57 10.18
N SER A 87 -6.91 1.84 9.07
CA SER A 87 -7.64 0.57 9.01
C SER A 87 -7.01 -0.46 9.94
N ASP A 88 -7.83 -1.33 10.54
CA ASP A 88 -7.38 -2.42 11.43
C ASP A 88 -6.33 -3.35 10.79
N GLU A 89 -6.15 -3.28 9.48
CA GLU A 89 -5.18 -4.07 8.73
C GLU A 89 -3.90 -3.30 8.36
N SER A 90 -3.88 -1.98 8.49
CA SER A 90 -2.71 -1.16 8.11
C SER A 90 -1.44 -1.55 8.88
N TYR A 91 -1.58 -2.02 10.13
CA TYR A 91 -0.46 -2.48 10.95
C TYR A 91 0.33 -3.63 10.31
N LYS A 92 -0.28 -4.44 9.44
CA LYS A 92 0.38 -5.55 8.73
C LYS A 92 1.45 -5.07 7.74
N TYR A 93 1.40 -3.81 7.36
CA TYR A 93 2.29 -3.21 6.36
C TYR A 93 3.30 -2.23 6.94
N ILE A 94 3.35 -2.12 8.27
CA ILE A 94 4.34 -1.29 8.96
C ILE A 94 5.73 -1.86 8.74
N ASN A 95 6.68 -0.99 8.43
CA ASN A 95 8.09 -1.34 8.39
C ASN A 95 8.69 -1.23 9.79
N TYR A 96 9.46 -2.22 10.19
CA TYR A 96 10.05 -2.32 11.53
C TYR A 96 11.57 -2.24 11.50
N LEU A 97 12.16 -1.60 12.49
CA LEU A 97 13.57 -1.76 12.81
C LEU A 97 13.76 -3.05 13.61
N VAL A 98 14.40 -4.04 13.01
CA VAL A 98 14.66 -5.35 13.63
C VAL A 98 16.10 -5.44 14.08
N VAL A 99 16.32 -5.91 15.29
CA VAL A 99 17.65 -6.14 15.87
C VAL A 99 17.77 -7.58 16.38
N LYS A 100 19.01 -8.04 16.57
CA LYS A 100 19.27 -9.34 17.20
C LYS A 100 18.78 -9.29 18.65
N GLU A 101 18.15 -10.38 19.09
CA GLU A 101 17.71 -10.59 20.48
C GLU A 101 18.82 -10.23 21.48
N GLY A 102 18.46 -9.46 22.51
CA GLY A 102 19.36 -8.93 23.51
C GLY A 102 20.07 -7.62 23.15
N ASN A 103 19.84 -7.08 21.94
CA ASN A 103 20.39 -5.79 21.51
C ASN A 103 19.37 -4.64 21.54
N GLU A 104 18.15 -4.90 21.99
CA GLU A 104 17.05 -3.93 21.98
C GLU A 104 17.41 -2.64 22.71
N GLU A 105 18.06 -2.77 23.88
CA GLU A 105 18.47 -1.67 24.76
C GLU A 105 19.91 -1.18 24.51
N SER A 106 20.58 -1.69 23.48
CA SER A 106 21.96 -1.27 23.19
C SER A 106 22.03 0.21 22.79
N THR A 107 23.16 0.86 23.08
CA THR A 107 23.39 2.26 22.69
C THR A 107 23.24 2.47 21.19
N LYS A 108 23.65 1.49 20.38
CA LYS A 108 23.52 1.52 18.92
C LYS A 108 22.04 1.49 18.49
N THR A 109 21.25 0.61 19.08
CA THR A 109 19.80 0.50 18.78
C THR A 109 19.08 1.78 19.17
N LYS A 110 19.32 2.31 20.35
CA LYS A 110 18.75 3.58 20.81
C LYS A 110 19.13 4.75 19.90
N ALA A 111 20.38 4.79 19.43
CA ALA A 111 20.79 5.83 18.48
C ALA A 111 20.07 5.71 17.13
N LEU A 112 19.86 4.48 16.62
CA LEU A 112 19.11 4.24 15.39
C LEU A 112 17.63 4.64 15.53
N ILE A 113 16.99 4.29 16.64
CA ILE A 113 15.61 4.70 16.92
C ILE A 113 15.50 6.23 16.95
N ALA A 114 16.38 6.90 17.70
CA ALA A 114 16.37 8.35 17.78
C ALA A 114 16.64 9.04 16.42
N ALA A 115 17.43 8.42 15.55
CA ALA A 115 17.69 8.94 14.22
C ALA A 115 16.53 8.73 13.25
N LEU A 116 15.72 7.67 13.42
CA LEU A 116 14.62 7.31 12.53
C LEU A 116 13.25 7.81 13.01
N GLN A 117 13.06 7.91 14.31
CA GLN A 117 11.79 8.27 14.93
C GLN A 117 11.91 9.62 15.65
N ASN A 118 11.81 10.69 14.90
CA ASN A 118 11.82 12.07 15.40
C ASN A 118 10.96 12.98 14.53
N ASP A 119 10.67 14.17 15.04
CA ASP A 119 9.79 15.15 14.38
C ASP A 119 10.31 15.60 13.00
N ASP A 120 11.61 15.70 12.82
CA ASP A 120 12.20 16.10 11.53
C ASP A 120 11.98 15.02 10.45
N VAL A 121 12.14 13.74 10.81
CA VAL A 121 11.86 12.61 9.92
C VAL A 121 10.37 12.53 9.62
N LYS A 122 9.52 12.70 10.62
CA LYS A 122 8.06 12.72 10.44
C LYS A 122 7.66 13.81 9.44
N LYS A 123 8.11 15.03 9.67
CA LYS A 123 7.85 16.16 8.78
C LYS A 123 8.37 15.92 7.36
N TYR A 124 9.58 15.37 7.22
CA TYR A 124 10.14 15.02 5.92
C TYR A 124 9.26 14.01 5.16
N ILE A 125 8.76 12.97 5.86
CA ILE A 125 7.89 11.96 5.26
C ILE A 125 6.58 12.62 4.79
N GLU A 126 5.94 13.42 5.64
CA GLU A 126 4.69 14.10 5.33
C GLU A 126 4.85 15.06 4.12
N GLU A 127 5.90 15.86 4.11
CA GLU A 127 6.17 16.82 3.02
C GLU A 127 6.55 16.12 1.70
N LYS A 128 7.37 15.07 1.77
CA LYS A 128 7.88 14.41 0.57
C LYS A 128 6.91 13.45 -0.07
N TYR A 129 6.15 12.72 0.74
CA TYR A 129 5.33 11.61 0.27
C TYR A 129 3.83 11.91 0.21
N SER A 130 3.40 13.09 0.69
CA SER A 130 2.03 13.60 0.52
C SER A 130 0.94 12.53 0.75
N GLY A 131 1.01 11.81 1.89
CA GLY A 131 0.05 10.78 2.26
C GLY A 131 0.30 9.37 1.69
N SER A 132 1.22 9.21 0.73
CA SER A 132 1.57 7.87 0.18
C SER A 132 2.41 7.02 1.14
N VAL A 133 3.10 7.65 2.07
CA VAL A 133 3.84 7.02 3.16
C VAL A 133 3.44 7.72 4.45
N ILE A 134 3.09 6.95 5.46
CA ILE A 134 2.56 7.44 6.72
C ILE A 134 3.51 7.06 7.85
N PRO A 135 3.98 8.02 8.66
CA PRO A 135 4.76 7.71 9.84
C PRO A 135 3.93 6.89 10.84
N ALA A 136 4.48 5.77 11.31
CA ALA A 136 3.83 4.88 12.29
C ALA A 136 4.42 5.06 13.71
N PHE A 137 5.00 6.23 14.02
CA PHE A 137 5.63 6.55 15.29
C PHE A 137 5.27 7.97 15.76
#